data_791198f70f9d7ce102b3027d655cfab8
#
_entry.id   791198f70f9d7ce102b3027d655cfab8
#
_cell.length_a   1.000
_cell.length_b   1.000
_cell.length_c   1.000
_cell.angle_alpha   90.00
_cell.angle_beta   90.00
_cell.angle_gamma   90.00
#
_symmetry.space_group_name_H-M   'P 1'
#
loop_
_entity.id
_entity.type
_entity.pdbx_description
1 polymer ?
#
loop_
_entity_poly.entity_id
_entity_poly.type
_entity_poly.pdbx_seq_one_letter_code
_entity_poly.pdbx_strand_id
1 'polypeptide(L)'
;KPLSLEYMADRLDVDDPLRGYLAVTEAEGWMQGFITCTTFTTWNTDFRWDSTNPAIDLLHHGEPTPGKHRNPPLVDADGSLSVELQAELHAGDPDNEGVVWPRIAELSLLGALGCGRWLVELILDELEADESPYNYVVVQATDGSIPFYERMGFVRVGAVVGVKVGDEATNGGFGAADDDDWQPEPAVGKK
;
A
#
# COMPACT_ATOMS: atom_id res chain seq x y z
N LYS A 1 -2.10 -15.62 -1.35
CA LYS A 1 -2.53 -16.15 -0.02
C LYS A 1 -3.78 -15.39 0.45
N PRO A 2 -4.75 -16.04 1.13
CA PRO A 2 -5.83 -15.31 1.80
C PRO A 2 -5.23 -14.47 2.94
N LEU A 3 -5.78 -13.28 3.17
CA LEU A 3 -5.42 -12.45 4.32
C LEU A 3 -5.72 -13.21 5.61
N SER A 4 -4.77 -13.27 6.55
CA SER A 4 -5.00 -13.88 7.86
C SER A 4 -5.89 -12.96 8.72
N LEU A 5 -6.62 -13.55 9.66
CA LEU A 5 -7.41 -12.77 10.62
C LEU A 5 -6.52 -11.88 11.50
N GLU A 6 -5.35 -12.37 11.86
CA GLU A 6 -4.32 -11.65 12.61
C GLU A 6 -3.86 -10.40 11.86
N TYR A 7 -3.45 -10.53 10.59
CA TYR A 7 -3.08 -9.39 9.76
C TYR A 7 -4.21 -8.34 9.67
N MET A 8 -5.47 -8.77 9.53
CA MET A 8 -6.59 -7.83 9.50
C MET A 8 -6.81 -7.16 10.87
N ALA A 9 -6.64 -7.88 11.97
CA ALA A 9 -6.77 -7.33 13.31
C ALA A 9 -5.70 -6.26 13.56
N ASP A 10 -4.44 -6.54 13.24
CA ASP A 10 -3.33 -5.58 13.41
C ASP A 10 -3.53 -4.30 12.60
N ARG A 11 -4.13 -4.41 11.40
CA ARG A 11 -4.45 -3.23 10.56
C ARG A 11 -5.64 -2.42 11.06
N LEU A 12 -6.45 -2.94 11.97
CA LEU A 12 -7.59 -2.25 12.58
C LEU A 12 -7.28 -1.75 13.99
N ASP A 13 -6.27 -2.32 14.65
CA ASP A 13 -5.82 -1.93 15.99
C ASP A 13 -4.72 -0.86 15.86
N VAL A 14 -5.10 0.30 15.36
CA VAL A 14 -4.21 1.45 15.17
C VAL A 14 -4.74 2.63 16.00
N ASP A 15 -3.82 3.36 16.62
CA ASP A 15 -4.13 4.57 17.40
C ASP A 15 -4.50 5.78 16.53
N ASP A 16 -4.22 5.71 15.25
CA ASP A 16 -4.55 6.74 14.26
C ASP A 16 -6.04 6.73 13.90
N PRO A 17 -6.62 7.87 13.47
CA PRO A 17 -8.00 7.91 13.03
C PRO A 17 -8.24 6.96 11.86
N LEU A 18 -8.81 5.81 12.18
CA LEU A 18 -9.27 4.85 11.19
C LEU A 18 -10.59 5.34 10.59
N ARG A 19 -10.61 5.54 9.28
CA ARG A 19 -11.83 5.80 8.51
C ARG A 19 -12.17 4.59 7.68
N GLY A 20 -13.46 4.37 7.41
CA GLY A 20 -13.86 3.27 6.55
C GLY A 20 -15.33 3.19 6.27
N TYR A 21 -15.66 2.37 5.30
CA TYR A 21 -17.02 2.09 4.86
C TYR A 21 -17.29 0.61 4.83
N LEU A 22 -18.52 0.25 5.16
CA LEU A 22 -19.08 -1.09 4.99
C LEU A 22 -20.19 -1.03 3.96
N ALA A 23 -20.12 -1.87 2.93
CA ALA A 23 -21.21 -2.09 2.00
C ALA A 23 -22.00 -3.31 2.48
N VAL A 24 -23.32 -3.14 2.68
CA VAL A 24 -24.23 -4.20 3.10
C VAL A 24 -25.42 -4.29 2.16
N THR A 25 -26.04 -5.47 2.07
CA THR A 25 -27.32 -5.61 1.34
C THR A 25 -28.43 -4.93 2.10
N GLU A 26 -29.36 -4.26 1.38
CA GLU A 26 -30.48 -3.54 1.98
C GLU A 26 -31.45 -4.49 2.72
N ALA A 27 -31.77 -5.63 2.13
CA ALA A 27 -32.80 -6.52 2.65
C ALA A 27 -32.36 -7.32 3.88
N GLU A 28 -31.11 -7.80 3.92
CA GLU A 28 -30.65 -8.79 4.90
C GLU A 28 -29.44 -8.33 5.72
N GLY A 29 -28.85 -7.17 5.36
CA GLY A 29 -27.68 -6.62 6.03
C GLY A 29 -26.39 -7.45 5.80
N TRP A 30 -26.34 -8.30 4.78
CA TRP A 30 -25.14 -9.07 4.46
C TRP A 30 -24.01 -8.16 3.98
N MET A 31 -22.83 -8.32 4.56
CA MET A 31 -21.65 -7.58 4.14
C MET A 31 -21.25 -7.95 2.71
N GLN A 32 -21.17 -6.94 1.84
CA GLN A 32 -20.74 -7.06 0.45
C GLN A 32 -19.31 -6.56 0.25
N GLY A 33 -18.82 -5.75 1.15
CA GLY A 33 -17.46 -5.25 1.11
C GLY A 33 -17.16 -4.28 2.24
N PHE A 34 -15.90 -3.94 2.35
CA PHE A 34 -15.39 -2.95 3.29
C PHE A 34 -14.13 -2.31 2.72
N ILE A 35 -13.85 -1.10 3.16
CA ILE A 35 -12.59 -0.40 2.92
C ILE A 35 -12.19 0.34 4.19
N THR A 36 -10.89 0.39 4.47
CA THR A 36 -10.33 1.19 5.56
C THR A 36 -9.21 2.08 5.05
N CYS A 37 -9.09 3.25 5.67
CA CYS A 37 -8.07 4.24 5.39
C CYS A 37 -7.49 4.77 6.70
N THR A 38 -6.17 4.86 6.77
CA THR A 38 -5.40 5.39 7.91
C THR A 38 -4.38 6.40 7.41
N THR A 39 -3.64 7.03 8.31
CA THR A 39 -2.43 7.76 7.97
C THR A 39 -1.32 6.76 7.61
N PHE A 40 -0.57 7.04 6.56
CA PHE A 40 0.55 6.17 6.16
C PHE A 40 1.63 6.16 7.23
N THR A 41 1.98 4.97 7.70
CA THR A 41 3.02 4.73 8.71
C THR A 41 3.94 3.61 8.26
N THR A 42 5.24 3.80 8.38
CA THR A 42 6.24 2.76 8.09
C THR A 42 7.04 2.42 9.34
N TRP A 43 7.31 1.14 9.52
CA TRP A 43 8.12 0.58 10.61
C TRP A 43 9.56 0.28 10.19
N ASN A 44 9.94 0.77 9.01
CA ASN A 44 11.24 0.51 8.44
C ASN A 44 12.14 1.74 8.55
N THR A 45 13.30 1.58 9.20
CA THR A 45 14.27 2.66 9.45
C THR A 45 14.78 3.32 8.18
N ASP A 46 14.91 2.54 7.09
CA ASP A 46 15.53 2.99 5.85
C ASP A 46 14.51 3.16 4.71
N PHE A 47 13.21 3.28 5.08
CA PHE A 47 12.16 3.51 4.10
C PHE A 47 12.34 4.86 3.40
N ARG A 48 12.29 4.85 2.07
CA ARG A 48 12.23 6.05 1.25
C ARG A 48 11.48 5.80 -0.04
N TRP A 49 10.78 6.82 -0.51
CA TRP A 49 10.21 6.83 -1.83
C TRP A 49 11.30 7.09 -2.88
N ASP A 50 11.47 6.19 -3.85
CA ASP A 50 12.50 6.32 -4.90
C ASP A 50 12.13 5.46 -6.11
N SER A 51 11.40 6.03 -7.06
CA SER A 51 11.02 5.34 -8.30
C SER A 51 12.18 5.18 -9.28
N THR A 52 13.27 5.93 -9.09
CA THR A 52 14.44 5.88 -9.98
C THR A 52 15.48 4.87 -9.54
N ASN A 53 15.27 4.18 -8.42
CA ASN A 53 16.20 3.19 -7.94
C ASN A 53 16.30 2.00 -8.91
N PRO A 54 17.49 1.66 -9.41
CA PRO A 54 17.66 0.61 -10.42
C PRO A 54 17.32 -0.80 -9.90
N ALA A 55 17.19 -0.99 -8.59
CA ALA A 55 16.75 -2.25 -8.00
C ALA A 55 15.23 -2.44 -8.07
N ILE A 56 14.48 -1.38 -8.38
CA ILE A 56 13.01 -1.41 -8.43
C ILE A 56 12.56 -1.56 -9.88
N ASP A 57 11.85 -2.62 -10.19
CA ASP A 57 11.22 -2.82 -11.49
C ASP A 57 9.72 -2.45 -11.44
N LEU A 58 9.41 -1.18 -11.67
CA LEU A 58 8.03 -0.67 -11.73
C LEU A 58 7.21 -1.23 -12.91
N LEU A 59 7.88 -1.83 -13.89
CA LEU A 59 7.24 -2.38 -15.10
C LEU A 59 6.94 -3.87 -14.96
N HIS A 60 7.58 -4.52 -13.98
CA HIS A 60 7.42 -5.96 -13.79
C HIS A 60 5.99 -6.29 -13.36
N HIS A 61 5.33 -7.02 -14.21
CA HIS A 61 4.02 -7.60 -13.94
C HIS A 61 4.04 -8.99 -14.48
N GLY A 62 3.64 -9.92 -13.67
CA GLY A 62 3.52 -11.31 -14.07
C GLY A 62 3.14 -11.47 -15.55
N GLU A 63 3.70 -12.45 -16.23
CA GLU A 63 3.70 -12.68 -17.66
C GLU A 63 2.44 -12.15 -18.39
N PRO A 64 2.56 -11.34 -19.44
CA PRO A 64 1.42 -10.81 -20.16
C PRO A 64 0.61 -11.98 -20.73
N THR A 65 -0.62 -12.11 -20.26
CA THR A 65 -1.55 -13.10 -20.82
C THR A 65 -1.79 -12.72 -22.29
N PRO A 66 -1.44 -13.58 -23.28
CA PRO A 66 -1.61 -13.27 -24.68
C PRO A 66 -3.06 -12.90 -24.98
N GLY A 67 -3.30 -11.77 -25.65
CA GLY A 67 -4.62 -11.36 -26.14
C GLY A 67 -5.37 -10.31 -25.31
N LYS A 68 -4.87 -9.83 -24.18
CA LYS A 68 -5.44 -8.65 -23.52
C LYS A 68 -4.69 -7.39 -23.94
N HIS A 69 -5.36 -6.48 -24.65
CA HIS A 69 -4.89 -5.12 -24.84
C HIS A 69 -4.82 -4.46 -23.46
N ARG A 70 -3.64 -4.39 -22.90
CA ARG A 70 -3.39 -3.61 -21.68
C ARG A 70 -2.99 -2.20 -22.08
N ASN A 71 -3.61 -1.21 -21.47
CA ASN A 71 -3.04 0.13 -21.44
C ASN A 71 -1.62 0.02 -20.84
N PRO A 72 -0.65 0.84 -21.31
CA PRO A 72 0.64 0.88 -20.65
C PRO A 72 0.46 1.16 -19.14
N PRO A 73 1.27 0.55 -18.28
CA PRO A 73 1.19 0.79 -16.84
C PRO A 73 1.43 2.27 -16.53
N LEU A 74 0.68 2.80 -15.58
CA LEU A 74 0.91 4.13 -15.04
C LEU A 74 2.05 4.04 -14.02
N VAL A 75 3.23 4.51 -14.38
CA VAL A 75 4.43 4.45 -13.53
C VAL A 75 5.06 5.84 -13.36
N ASP A 76 5.64 6.10 -12.21
CA ASP A 76 6.45 7.27 -11.92
C ASP A 76 7.86 7.10 -12.51
N ALA A 77 7.94 7.10 -13.85
CA ALA A 77 9.17 6.76 -14.58
C ALA A 77 10.29 7.81 -14.43
N ASP A 78 9.93 9.06 -14.22
CA ASP A 78 10.89 10.16 -14.01
C ASP A 78 11.20 10.44 -12.53
N GLY A 79 10.51 9.74 -11.63
CA GLY A 79 10.70 9.88 -10.18
C GLY A 79 10.09 11.14 -9.59
N SER A 80 9.32 11.92 -10.35
CA SER A 80 8.76 13.19 -9.87
C SER A 80 7.80 12.99 -8.69
N LEU A 81 6.92 11.99 -8.77
CA LEU A 81 5.98 11.70 -7.71
C LEU A 81 6.67 11.12 -6.46
N SER A 82 7.66 10.25 -6.63
CA SER A 82 8.43 9.73 -5.49
C SER A 82 9.21 10.83 -4.77
N VAL A 83 9.73 11.82 -5.49
CA VAL A 83 10.39 13.01 -4.90
C VAL A 83 9.37 13.86 -4.13
N GLU A 84 8.17 14.10 -4.66
CA GLU A 84 7.11 14.83 -3.95
C GLU A 84 6.69 14.09 -2.67
N LEU A 85 6.46 12.77 -2.72
CA LEU A 85 6.13 11.96 -1.56
C LEU A 85 7.24 11.99 -0.50
N GLN A 86 8.52 11.88 -0.93
CA GLN A 86 9.66 11.92 0.00
C GLN A 86 9.85 13.29 0.66
N ALA A 87 9.39 14.37 0.02
CA ALA A 87 9.46 15.73 0.57
C ALA A 87 8.38 16.01 1.63
N GLU A 88 7.35 15.16 1.75
CA GLU A 88 6.32 15.33 2.76
C GLU A 88 6.91 15.16 4.18
N LEU A 89 6.34 15.93 5.11
CA LEU A 89 6.71 15.85 6.52
C LEU A 89 6.46 14.44 7.06
N HIS A 90 7.46 13.90 7.74
CA HIS A 90 7.34 12.63 8.45
C HIS A 90 8.18 12.66 9.71
N ALA A 91 7.72 11.97 10.74
CA ALA A 91 8.41 11.88 12.03
C ALA A 91 7.98 10.61 12.77
N GLY A 92 8.79 10.20 13.73
CA GLY A 92 8.53 9.04 14.57
C GLY A 92 9.76 8.17 14.72
N ASP A 93 9.61 7.13 15.52
CA ASP A 93 10.65 6.13 15.78
C ASP A 93 10.21 4.78 15.17
N PRO A 94 10.89 4.30 14.12
CA PRO A 94 10.50 3.05 13.45
C PRO A 94 10.57 1.82 14.36
N ASP A 95 11.35 1.88 15.46
CA ASP A 95 11.49 0.77 16.39
C ASP A 95 10.43 0.81 17.53
N ASN A 96 9.65 1.89 17.63
CA ASN A 96 8.68 2.09 18.72
C ASN A 96 7.25 2.40 18.21
N GLU A 97 7.01 3.61 17.67
CA GLU A 97 5.68 4.04 17.20
C GLU A 97 5.55 4.05 15.66
N GLY A 98 6.62 3.75 14.96
CA GLY A 98 6.68 3.89 13.50
C GLY A 98 6.96 5.33 13.06
N VAL A 99 7.29 5.49 11.78
CA VAL A 99 7.46 6.79 11.14
C VAL A 99 6.15 7.16 10.43
N VAL A 100 5.47 8.18 10.94
CA VAL A 100 4.16 8.65 10.47
C VAL A 100 4.33 9.75 9.42
N TRP A 101 3.55 9.68 8.35
CA TRP A 101 3.48 10.64 7.25
C TRP A 101 2.10 11.33 7.27
N PRO A 102 1.91 12.40 8.06
CA PRO A 102 0.58 12.94 8.38
C PRO A 102 -0.20 13.51 7.19
N ARG A 103 0.47 13.70 6.05
CA ARG A 103 -0.16 14.18 4.82
C ARG A 103 -0.35 13.10 3.74
N ILE A 104 -0.05 11.85 4.08
CA ILE A 104 -0.24 10.70 3.19
C ILE A 104 -1.25 9.76 3.84
N ALA A 105 -2.37 9.52 3.17
CA ALA A 105 -3.35 8.51 3.56
C ALA A 105 -2.97 7.15 2.98
N GLU A 106 -3.20 6.07 3.71
CA GLU A 106 -3.04 4.69 3.23
C GLU A 106 -4.40 4.00 3.15
N LEU A 107 -4.74 3.44 1.99
CA LEU A 107 -5.81 2.46 1.89
C LEU A 107 -5.32 1.14 2.46
N SER A 108 -5.64 0.88 3.74
CA SER A 108 -5.05 -0.23 4.49
C SER A 108 -5.66 -1.58 4.13
N LEU A 109 -6.98 -1.64 4.00
CA LEU A 109 -7.70 -2.87 3.67
C LEU A 109 -8.82 -2.58 2.66
N LEU A 110 -8.99 -3.48 1.69
CA LEU A 110 -10.12 -3.51 0.77
C LEU A 110 -10.55 -4.95 0.54
N GLY A 111 -11.79 -5.25 0.91
CA GLY A 111 -12.45 -6.51 0.57
C GLY A 111 -13.81 -6.24 -0.05
N ALA A 112 -14.12 -6.81 -1.23
CA ALA A 112 -15.36 -6.48 -1.89
C ALA A 112 -15.85 -7.57 -2.86
N LEU A 113 -17.15 -7.82 -2.84
CA LEU A 113 -17.86 -8.70 -3.76
C LEU A 113 -18.54 -7.84 -4.86
N GLY A 114 -17.70 -7.26 -5.75
CA GLY A 114 -18.17 -6.46 -6.89
C GLY A 114 -18.33 -4.95 -6.62
N CYS A 115 -18.34 -4.50 -5.37
CA CYS A 115 -18.50 -3.07 -5.00
C CYS A 115 -17.18 -2.33 -4.71
N GLY A 116 -16.02 -2.95 -4.95
CA GLY A 116 -14.72 -2.40 -4.56
C GLY A 116 -14.41 -1.04 -5.18
N ARG A 117 -14.75 -0.83 -6.46
CA ARG A 117 -14.54 0.45 -7.12
C ARG A 117 -15.33 1.57 -6.42
N TRP A 118 -16.60 1.34 -6.14
CA TRP A 118 -17.47 2.30 -5.46
C TRP A 118 -16.96 2.63 -4.05
N LEU A 119 -16.47 1.64 -3.29
CA LEU A 119 -15.88 1.87 -1.98
C LEU A 119 -14.63 2.75 -2.05
N VAL A 120 -13.75 2.51 -3.03
CA VAL A 120 -12.56 3.36 -3.23
C VAL A 120 -12.96 4.78 -3.65
N GLU A 121 -13.94 4.94 -4.56
CA GLU A 121 -14.46 6.25 -4.95
C GLU A 121 -15.00 7.03 -3.74
N LEU A 122 -15.75 6.39 -2.85
CA LEU A 122 -16.25 7.02 -1.61
C LEU A 122 -15.13 7.54 -0.70
N ILE A 123 -14.10 6.74 -0.48
CA ILE A 123 -12.94 7.17 0.32
C ILE A 123 -12.20 8.31 -0.36
N LEU A 124 -11.99 8.22 -1.68
CA LEU A 124 -11.29 9.28 -2.41
C LEU A 124 -12.07 10.59 -2.36
N ASP A 125 -13.39 10.56 -2.55
CA ASP A 125 -14.25 11.76 -2.45
C ASP A 125 -14.13 12.41 -1.06
N GLU A 126 -14.05 11.61 0.01
CA GLU A 126 -13.84 12.12 1.37
C GLU A 126 -12.43 12.71 1.56
N LEU A 127 -11.40 12.05 1.02
CA LEU A 127 -10.02 12.50 1.15
C LEU A 127 -9.68 13.70 0.26
N GLU A 128 -10.44 13.92 -0.82
CA GLU A 128 -10.34 15.11 -1.69
C GLU A 128 -11.10 16.32 -1.13
N ALA A 129 -11.86 16.18 -0.05
CA ALA A 129 -12.58 17.30 0.56
C ALA A 129 -11.62 18.38 1.10
N ASP A 130 -12.04 19.65 1.02
CA ASP A 130 -11.20 20.82 1.40
C ASP A 130 -10.64 20.77 2.83
N GLU A 131 -11.30 20.06 3.74
CA GLU A 131 -10.89 19.91 5.13
C GLU A 131 -9.96 18.70 5.38
N SER A 132 -9.66 17.93 4.34
CA SER A 132 -8.77 16.77 4.46
C SER A 132 -7.33 17.20 4.74
N PRO A 133 -6.63 16.58 5.71
CA PRO A 133 -5.22 16.88 5.94
C PRO A 133 -4.29 16.25 4.89
N TYR A 134 -4.81 15.36 4.04
CA TYR A 134 -4.00 14.52 3.16
C TYR A 134 -3.80 15.16 1.78
N ASN A 135 -2.54 15.12 1.31
CA ASN A 135 -2.16 15.54 -0.04
C ASN A 135 -2.11 14.34 -1.00
N TYR A 136 -1.87 13.16 -0.49
CA TYR A 136 -1.67 11.94 -1.27
C TYR A 136 -2.42 10.76 -0.65
N VAL A 137 -2.77 9.81 -1.50
CA VAL A 137 -3.34 8.53 -1.09
C VAL A 137 -2.49 7.41 -1.68
N VAL A 138 -2.02 6.52 -0.84
CA VAL A 138 -1.21 5.36 -1.25
C VAL A 138 -1.92 4.04 -0.93
N VAL A 139 -1.53 2.98 -1.59
CA VAL A 139 -1.99 1.62 -1.31
C VAL A 139 -0.87 0.63 -1.57
N GLN A 140 -0.69 -0.31 -0.67
CA GLN A 140 0.18 -1.47 -0.90
C GLN A 140 -0.64 -2.52 -1.66
N ALA A 141 -0.44 -2.57 -2.97
CA ALA A 141 -1.21 -3.42 -3.86
C ALA A 141 -0.48 -4.74 -4.11
N THR A 142 -1.20 -5.86 -4.02
CA THR A 142 -0.69 -7.13 -4.52
C THR A 142 -0.68 -7.15 -6.05
N ASP A 143 0.16 -7.95 -6.69
CA ASP A 143 0.24 -8.10 -8.16
C ASP A 143 -1.12 -8.27 -8.83
N GLY A 144 -1.99 -9.07 -8.23
CA GLY A 144 -3.34 -9.30 -8.74
C GLY A 144 -4.26 -8.08 -8.67
N SER A 145 -4.03 -7.15 -7.73
CA SER A 145 -4.85 -5.96 -7.50
C SER A 145 -4.33 -4.71 -8.22
N ILE A 146 -3.07 -4.66 -8.61
CA ILE A 146 -2.46 -3.53 -9.32
C ILE A 146 -3.33 -3.06 -10.52
N PRO A 147 -3.78 -3.93 -11.44
CA PRO A 147 -4.59 -3.48 -12.56
C PRO A 147 -5.95 -2.87 -12.18
N PHE A 148 -6.45 -3.16 -10.99
CA PHE A 148 -7.66 -2.53 -10.46
C PHE A 148 -7.38 -1.08 -10.09
N TYR A 149 -6.33 -0.81 -9.33
CA TYR A 149 -5.95 0.55 -8.90
C TYR A 149 -5.49 1.42 -10.09
N GLU A 150 -4.73 0.88 -11.04
CA GLU A 150 -4.35 1.60 -12.26
C GLU A 150 -5.56 2.09 -13.07
N ARG A 151 -6.63 1.27 -13.17
CA ARG A 151 -7.88 1.69 -13.83
C ARG A 151 -8.61 2.82 -13.10
N MET A 152 -8.28 3.06 -11.84
CA MET A 152 -8.78 4.17 -11.04
C MET A 152 -7.82 5.38 -11.06
N GLY A 153 -6.74 5.32 -11.83
CA GLY A 153 -5.79 6.40 -12.01
C GLY A 153 -4.64 6.43 -10.99
N PHE A 154 -4.47 5.38 -10.21
CA PHE A 154 -3.28 5.26 -9.36
C PHE A 154 -2.03 5.03 -10.21
N VAL A 155 -0.93 5.66 -9.80
CA VAL A 155 0.39 5.58 -10.42
C VAL A 155 1.30 4.74 -9.55
N ARG A 156 2.07 3.85 -10.14
CA ARG A 156 3.07 3.08 -9.39
C ARG A 156 4.25 3.93 -9.03
N VAL A 157 4.62 3.86 -7.76
CA VAL A 157 5.74 4.58 -7.19
C VAL A 157 6.66 3.59 -6.50
N GLY A 158 7.96 3.72 -6.76
CA GLY A 158 8.97 2.91 -6.11
C GLY A 158 9.21 3.32 -4.66
N ALA A 159 9.42 2.34 -3.81
CA ALA A 159 9.89 2.54 -2.45
C ALA A 159 11.06 1.60 -2.17
N VAL A 160 12.08 2.12 -1.49
CA VAL A 160 13.24 1.34 -1.05
C VAL A 160 13.12 1.10 0.44
N VAL A 161 13.38 -0.13 0.84
CA VAL A 161 13.48 -0.54 2.23
C VAL A 161 14.90 -1.02 2.44
N GLY A 162 15.60 -0.48 3.44
CA GLY A 162 16.93 -0.97 3.77
C GLY A 162 16.87 -2.41 4.23
N VAL A 163 17.57 -3.30 3.53
CA VAL A 163 17.82 -4.64 4.05
C VAL A 163 18.82 -4.47 5.18
N LYS A 164 18.47 -4.79 6.42
CA LYS A 164 19.45 -4.96 7.50
C LYS A 164 20.41 -6.06 7.03
N VAL A 165 21.60 -5.67 6.56
CA VAL A 165 22.67 -6.64 6.31
C VAL A 165 22.98 -7.23 7.69
N GLY A 166 22.51 -8.45 7.93
CA GLY A 166 22.75 -9.17 9.16
C GLY A 166 24.25 -9.27 9.39
N ASP A 167 24.68 -8.99 10.59
CA ASP A 167 26.04 -9.27 11.08
C ASP A 167 26.39 -10.71 10.70
N GLU A 168 27.49 -10.85 9.95
CA GLU A 168 28.00 -12.15 9.54
C GLU A 168 28.09 -13.12 10.71
N ALA A 169 27.39 -14.21 10.54
CA ALA A 169 27.63 -15.55 11.06
C ALA A 169 28.64 -15.72 12.21
N THR A 170 28.16 -15.91 13.41
CA THR A 170 28.76 -16.89 14.31
C THR A 170 27.96 -18.18 14.26
N ASN A 171 28.63 -19.19 13.76
CA ASN A 171 28.32 -20.59 13.64
C ASN A 171 27.41 -21.17 14.73
N GLY A 172 26.31 -21.80 14.37
CA GLY A 172 25.53 -22.61 15.29
C GLY A 172 24.17 -23.01 14.68
N GLY A 173 24.13 -24.16 14.01
CA GLY A 173 22.93 -24.65 13.33
C GLY A 173 21.72 -24.80 14.24
N PHE A 174 20.57 -24.53 13.68
CA PHE A 174 19.34 -25.31 13.86
C PHE A 174 18.25 -24.84 12.86
N GLY A 175 17.75 -25.77 12.08
CA GLY A 175 16.37 -25.87 11.63
C GLY A 175 15.86 -24.81 10.65
N ALA A 176 15.82 -25.18 9.38
CA ALA A 176 15.08 -24.49 8.34
C ALA A 176 13.61 -24.27 8.76
N ALA A 177 13.24 -23.01 8.95
CA ALA A 177 11.88 -22.55 8.72
C ALA A 177 11.95 -21.76 7.41
N ASP A 178 11.17 -22.19 6.42
CA ASP A 178 10.95 -21.44 5.18
C ASP A 178 10.21 -20.13 5.51
N ASP A 179 10.98 -19.10 5.90
CA ASP A 179 10.48 -17.73 5.88
C ASP A 179 10.46 -17.30 4.41
N ASP A 180 9.29 -17.40 3.81
CA ASP A 180 8.96 -16.78 2.53
C ASP A 180 9.27 -15.28 2.65
N ASP A 181 10.34 -14.88 1.97
CA ASP A 181 10.89 -13.53 1.84
C ASP A 181 9.79 -12.56 1.36
N TRP A 182 9.07 -11.93 2.31
CA TRP A 182 8.05 -10.94 2.01
C TRP A 182 8.76 -9.65 1.58
N GLN A 183 8.86 -9.44 0.27
CA GLN A 183 9.31 -8.18 -0.32
C GLN A 183 8.10 -7.24 -0.38
N PRO A 184 8.18 -6.02 0.17
CA PRO A 184 7.08 -5.06 0.01
C PRO A 184 6.92 -4.71 -1.47
N GLU A 185 5.73 -5.00 -1.98
CA GLU A 185 5.33 -4.62 -3.33
C GLU A 185 5.32 -3.09 -3.49
N PRO A 186 5.59 -2.57 -4.69
CA PRO A 186 5.60 -1.14 -4.93
C PRO A 186 4.26 -0.51 -4.56
N ALA A 187 4.34 0.56 -3.76
CA ALA A 187 3.17 1.34 -3.38
C ALA A 187 2.55 2.01 -4.62
N VAL A 188 1.22 2.09 -4.66
CA VAL A 188 0.48 2.79 -5.72
C VAL A 188 -0.08 4.06 -5.13
N GLY A 189 0.32 5.23 -5.65
CA GLY A 189 -0.08 6.53 -5.16
C GLY A 189 -0.96 7.31 -6.14
N LYS A 190 -1.84 8.17 -5.61
CA LYS A 190 -2.65 9.13 -6.35
C LYS A 190 -2.55 10.49 -5.65
N LYS A 191 -2.49 11.56 -6.45
CA LYS A 191 -2.50 12.97 -6.03
C LYS A 191 -3.91 13.53 -6.16
#